data_547f6d7486a74d86a4df78bb7e85b02d
#
_entry.id   547f6d7486a74d86a4df78bb7e85b02d
#
_cell.length_a   1.000
_cell.length_b   1.000
_cell.length_c   1.000
_cell.angle_alpha   90.00
_cell.angle_beta   90.00
_cell.angle_gamma   90.00
#
_symmetry.space_group_name_H-M   'P 1'
#
loop_
_entity.id
_entity.type
_entity.pdbx_description
1 polymer ?
#
loop_
_entity_poly.entity_id
_entity_poly.type
_entity_poly.pdbx_seq_one_letter_code
_entity_poly.pdbx_strand_id
1 'polypeptide(L)'
;LSGYSNVGQSFSSILFLLLLSTPILSMRMLAEERKQKTDQLILTSPVSIGGIVAGKYLAMATVFTIPVAVMALFPLILSRYGTVPMGESYTALLAYYLFGLTCLAIGLFISSITESQIIAAVLSFALLFVGYMMSSITGLISQTGNLLTKILNAYNFTDRLDAMVEGTLNLKSVLYFVTLIVVFLFLTVQTIQKRRYQVSVKTLQIGAYSSGMIALVVAIAVFLNLGFSALPDRYTEIDV
;
A
#
# COMPACT_ATOMS: atom_id res chain seq x y z
N LEU A 1 29.37 16.16 17.70
CA LEU A 1 28.09 15.68 18.25
C LEU A 1 27.00 16.60 17.73
N SER A 2 26.46 16.30 16.55
CA SER A 2 25.28 16.97 16.03
C SER A 2 24.08 16.55 16.87
N GLY A 3 23.59 17.44 17.73
CA GLY A 3 22.43 17.23 18.61
C GLY A 3 21.08 17.22 17.89
N TYR A 4 21.06 16.94 16.60
CA TYR A 4 19.84 16.71 15.84
C TYR A 4 19.44 15.25 15.99
N SER A 5 18.34 15.01 16.69
CA SER A 5 17.71 13.69 16.67
C SER A 5 17.17 13.46 15.24
N ASN A 6 17.82 12.62 14.47
CA ASN A 6 17.41 12.23 13.13
C ASN A 6 16.14 11.36 13.24
N VAL A 7 15.01 12.02 13.41
CA VAL A 7 13.69 11.36 13.53
C VAL A 7 13.40 10.55 12.26
N GLY A 8 13.80 11.05 11.09
CA GLY A 8 13.66 10.34 9.81
C GLY A 8 14.40 9.00 9.78
N GLN A 9 15.62 8.93 10.31
CA GLN A 9 16.37 7.68 10.37
C GLN A 9 15.73 6.65 11.32
N SER A 10 15.09 7.11 12.39
CA SER A 10 14.30 6.25 13.28
C SER A 10 13.07 5.68 12.56
N PHE A 11 12.39 6.44 11.73
CA PHE A 11 11.26 5.95 10.94
C PHE A 11 11.67 4.90 9.91
N SER A 12 12.82 5.05 9.24
CA SER A 12 13.34 4.04 8.31
C SER A 12 13.56 2.69 8.98
N SER A 13 14.08 2.69 10.22
CA SER A 13 14.27 1.46 10.99
C SER A 13 12.93 0.79 11.39
N ILE A 14 11.89 1.58 11.60
CA ILE A 14 10.55 1.10 11.96
C ILE A 14 9.81 0.54 10.73
N LEU A 15 10.17 0.93 9.49
CA LEU A 15 9.53 0.43 8.26
C LEU A 15 9.58 -1.10 8.15
N PHE A 16 10.68 -1.72 8.57
CA PHE A 16 10.79 -3.17 8.56
C PHE A 16 9.79 -3.85 9.51
N LEU A 17 9.57 -3.27 10.70
CA LEU A 17 8.55 -3.75 11.64
C LEU A 17 7.14 -3.61 11.05
N LEU A 18 6.89 -2.56 10.28
CA LEU A 18 5.63 -2.36 9.59
C LEU A 18 5.39 -3.44 8.52
N LEU A 19 6.42 -3.80 7.75
CA LEU A 19 6.36 -4.89 6.77
C LEU A 19 5.97 -6.23 7.41
N LEU A 20 6.34 -6.45 8.67
CA LEU A 20 5.98 -7.66 9.41
C LEU A 20 4.57 -7.56 10.02
N SER A 21 4.20 -6.42 10.60
CA SER A 21 2.95 -6.25 11.33
C SER A 21 1.72 -6.15 10.43
N THR A 22 1.85 -5.55 9.24
CA THR A 22 0.71 -5.37 8.32
C THR A 22 0.17 -6.67 7.72
N PRO A 23 0.99 -7.66 7.31
CA PRO A 23 0.49 -8.98 6.90
C PRO A 23 -0.24 -9.71 8.02
N ILE A 24 0.25 -9.62 9.25
CA ILE A 24 -0.40 -10.24 10.41
C ILE A 24 -1.79 -9.64 10.65
N LEU A 25 -1.93 -8.32 10.51
CA LEU A 25 -3.20 -7.63 10.68
C LEU A 25 -4.19 -7.98 9.55
N SER A 26 -3.71 -8.06 8.31
CA SER A 26 -4.57 -8.26 7.13
C SER A 26 -4.90 -9.72 6.82
N MET A 27 -4.08 -10.69 7.28
CA MET A 27 -4.21 -12.11 6.92
C MET A 27 -5.56 -12.71 7.26
N ARG A 28 -6.20 -12.27 8.37
CA ARG A 28 -7.46 -12.84 8.87
C ARG A 28 -8.69 -12.27 8.17
N MET A 29 -8.62 -11.08 7.59
CA MET A 29 -9.78 -10.29 7.19
C MET A 29 -10.70 -10.96 6.17
N LEU A 30 -10.15 -11.72 5.23
CA LEU A 30 -10.93 -12.44 4.22
C LEU A 30 -10.61 -13.94 4.18
N ALA A 31 -9.36 -14.34 4.47
CA ALA A 31 -8.95 -15.74 4.44
C ALA A 31 -9.65 -16.57 5.53
N GLU A 32 -9.91 -16.00 6.71
CA GLU A 32 -10.65 -16.68 7.78
C GLU A 32 -12.12 -16.92 7.41
N GLU A 33 -12.80 -15.92 6.85
CA GLU A 33 -14.18 -16.05 6.39
C GLU A 33 -14.33 -17.12 5.30
N ARG A 34 -13.34 -17.20 4.41
CA ARG A 34 -13.30 -18.24 3.38
C ARG A 34 -13.12 -19.63 3.99
N LYS A 35 -12.18 -19.76 4.93
CA LYS A 35 -11.93 -21.04 5.62
C LYS A 35 -13.17 -21.52 6.36
N GLN A 36 -13.91 -20.61 6.97
CA GLN A 36 -15.15 -20.92 7.71
C GLN A 36 -16.38 -21.00 6.81
N LYS A 37 -16.23 -20.73 5.48
CA LYS A 37 -17.33 -20.66 4.50
C LYS A 37 -18.42 -19.60 4.84
N THR A 38 -18.12 -18.66 5.72
CA THR A 38 -19.01 -17.54 6.06
C THR A 38 -19.05 -16.48 4.96
N ASP A 39 -18.10 -16.50 4.02
CA ASP A 39 -18.11 -15.71 2.79
C ASP A 39 -19.38 -15.96 1.95
N GLN A 40 -19.99 -17.15 2.02
CA GLN A 40 -21.24 -17.46 1.32
C GLN A 40 -22.41 -16.57 1.79
N LEU A 41 -22.47 -16.24 3.08
CA LEU A 41 -23.47 -15.32 3.61
C LEU A 41 -23.27 -13.89 3.06
N ILE A 42 -22.03 -13.49 2.88
CA ILE A 42 -21.67 -12.19 2.30
C ILE A 42 -22.03 -12.15 0.80
N LEU A 43 -21.78 -13.24 0.09
CA LEU A 43 -22.07 -13.35 -1.35
C LEU A 43 -23.57 -13.38 -1.66
N THR A 44 -24.40 -13.89 -0.74
CA THR A 44 -25.87 -13.95 -0.87
C THR A 44 -26.57 -12.70 -0.33
N SER A 45 -25.87 -11.85 0.43
CA SER A 45 -26.40 -10.61 0.98
C SER A 45 -26.69 -9.57 -0.12
N PRO A 46 -27.75 -8.75 0.02
CA PRO A 46 -28.05 -7.65 -0.91
C PRO A 46 -27.07 -6.47 -0.85
N VAL A 47 -26.00 -6.57 -0.04
CA VAL A 47 -24.99 -5.52 0.13
C VAL A 47 -24.01 -5.52 -1.04
N SER A 48 -23.53 -4.34 -1.44
CA SER A 48 -22.51 -4.21 -2.47
C SER A 48 -21.14 -4.73 -1.99
N ILE A 49 -20.48 -5.54 -2.81
CA ILE A 49 -19.15 -6.10 -2.49
C ILE A 49 -18.13 -4.98 -2.24
N GLY A 50 -18.21 -3.89 -3.01
CA GLY A 50 -17.37 -2.71 -2.79
C GLY A 50 -17.52 -2.11 -1.41
N GLY A 51 -18.76 -2.03 -0.88
CA GLY A 51 -19.03 -1.55 0.47
C GLY A 51 -18.40 -2.45 1.55
N ILE A 52 -18.47 -3.77 1.36
CA ILE A 52 -17.88 -4.75 2.30
C ILE A 52 -16.34 -4.62 2.31
N VAL A 53 -15.71 -4.56 1.14
CA VAL A 53 -14.25 -4.42 1.02
C VAL A 53 -13.79 -3.08 1.61
N ALA A 54 -14.48 -1.99 1.29
CA ALA A 54 -14.19 -0.67 1.84
C ALA A 54 -14.35 -0.64 3.37
N GLY A 55 -15.42 -1.25 3.91
CA GLY A 55 -15.65 -1.34 5.36
C GLY A 55 -14.55 -2.11 6.07
N LYS A 56 -14.12 -3.25 5.53
CA LYS A 56 -13.00 -4.04 6.09
C LYS A 56 -11.68 -3.28 6.02
N TYR A 57 -11.40 -2.63 4.90
CA TYR A 57 -10.21 -1.82 4.75
C TYR A 57 -10.18 -0.65 5.74
N LEU A 58 -11.29 0.09 5.88
CA LEU A 58 -11.41 1.19 6.83
C LEU A 58 -11.26 0.71 8.28
N ALA A 59 -11.79 -0.46 8.63
CA ALA A 59 -11.61 -1.04 9.95
C ALA A 59 -10.12 -1.30 10.25
N MET A 60 -9.37 -1.89 9.32
CA MET A 60 -7.93 -2.08 9.47
C MET A 60 -7.18 -0.75 9.53
N ALA A 61 -7.54 0.20 8.65
CA ALA A 61 -6.95 1.52 8.64
C ALA A 61 -7.16 2.25 9.98
N THR A 62 -8.35 2.14 10.58
CA THR A 62 -8.64 2.72 11.89
C THR A 62 -7.77 2.11 12.97
N VAL A 63 -7.64 0.78 13.01
CA VAL A 63 -6.75 0.09 13.97
C VAL A 63 -5.30 0.54 13.78
N PHE A 64 -4.83 0.67 12.54
CA PHE A 64 -3.48 1.13 12.22
C PHE A 64 -3.27 2.62 12.57
N THR A 65 -4.31 3.44 12.47
CA THR A 65 -4.22 4.87 12.81
C THR A 65 -3.92 5.11 14.30
N ILE A 66 -4.36 4.22 15.20
CA ILE A 66 -4.14 4.38 16.64
C ILE A 66 -2.64 4.46 17.00
N PRO A 67 -1.78 3.49 16.65
CA PRO A 67 -0.35 3.58 16.93
C PRO A 67 0.31 4.76 16.20
N VAL A 68 -0.11 5.09 14.99
CA VAL A 68 0.42 6.24 14.25
C VAL A 68 0.06 7.56 14.95
N ALA A 69 -1.16 7.68 15.48
CA ALA A 69 -1.55 8.84 16.27
C ALA A 69 -0.71 9.00 17.55
N VAL A 70 -0.36 7.89 18.20
CA VAL A 70 0.57 7.91 19.33
C VAL A 70 1.96 8.37 18.88
N MET A 71 2.46 7.88 17.73
CA MET A 71 3.74 8.32 17.16
C MET A 71 3.73 9.82 16.83
N ALA A 72 2.61 10.40 16.44
CA ALA A 72 2.49 11.83 16.14
C ALA A 72 2.70 12.72 17.39
N LEU A 73 2.57 12.18 18.59
CA LEU A 73 2.85 12.92 19.83
C LEU A 73 4.35 13.03 20.11
N PHE A 74 5.19 12.13 19.57
CA PHE A 74 6.64 12.14 19.85
C PHE A 74 7.33 13.44 19.43
N PRO A 75 7.15 13.98 18.20
CA PRO A 75 7.76 15.24 17.81
C PRO A 75 7.33 16.41 18.71
N LEU A 76 6.06 16.44 19.16
CA LEU A 76 5.54 17.44 20.09
C LEU A 76 6.20 17.38 21.45
N ILE A 77 6.42 16.18 21.98
CA ILE A 77 7.08 15.99 23.28
C ILE A 77 8.55 16.38 23.16
N LEU A 78 9.24 15.93 22.11
CA LEU A 78 10.65 16.20 21.88
C LEU A 78 10.93 17.68 21.67
N SER A 79 10.01 18.45 21.08
CA SER A 79 10.15 19.90 20.88
C SER A 79 10.24 20.70 22.19
N ARG A 80 9.81 20.11 23.31
CA ARG A 80 9.98 20.71 24.66
C ARG A 80 11.40 20.58 25.19
N TYR A 81 12.18 19.63 24.67
CA TYR A 81 13.52 19.31 25.16
C TYR A 81 14.64 19.71 24.20
N GLY A 82 14.31 20.08 22.95
CA GLY A 82 15.29 20.46 21.94
C GLY A 82 14.67 20.99 20.66
N THR A 83 15.52 21.44 19.74
CA THR A 83 15.11 21.87 18.40
C THR A 83 14.83 20.65 17.52
N VAL A 84 13.56 20.37 17.24
CA VAL A 84 13.13 19.30 16.34
C VAL A 84 12.61 19.94 15.05
N PRO A 85 13.05 19.51 13.88
CA PRO A 85 12.46 19.96 12.61
C PRO A 85 11.05 19.36 12.47
N MET A 86 10.04 20.14 12.86
CA MET A 86 8.64 19.69 12.90
C MET A 86 8.12 19.30 11.53
N GLY A 87 8.45 20.07 10.50
CA GLY A 87 8.01 19.80 9.12
C GLY A 87 8.49 18.44 8.64
N GLU A 88 9.80 18.18 8.71
CA GLU A 88 10.40 16.90 8.33
C GLU A 88 9.81 15.73 9.12
N SER A 89 9.59 15.89 10.42
CA SER A 89 9.07 14.85 11.30
C SER A 89 7.63 14.45 10.92
N TYR A 90 6.76 15.42 10.62
CA TYR A 90 5.38 15.14 10.23
C TYR A 90 5.27 14.63 8.79
N THR A 91 6.15 15.07 7.89
CA THR A 91 6.24 14.55 6.52
C THR A 91 6.67 13.07 6.53
N ALA A 92 7.68 12.73 7.33
CA ALA A 92 8.10 11.34 7.51
C ALA A 92 6.98 10.46 8.13
N LEU A 93 6.24 11.00 9.11
CA LEU A 93 5.09 10.31 9.70
C LEU A 93 3.98 10.06 8.68
N LEU A 94 3.70 11.05 7.83
CA LEU A 94 2.70 10.92 6.76
C LEU A 94 3.14 9.88 5.71
N ALA A 95 4.42 9.85 5.35
CA ALA A 95 4.98 8.82 4.49
C ALA A 95 4.79 7.42 5.06
N TYR A 96 5.13 7.25 6.34
CA TYR A 96 4.94 6.01 7.09
C TYR A 96 3.47 5.57 7.11
N TYR A 97 2.55 6.51 7.35
CA TYR A 97 1.12 6.25 7.37
C TYR A 97 0.58 5.81 6.01
N LEU A 98 0.91 6.53 4.94
CA LEU A 98 0.50 6.19 3.57
C LEU A 98 1.06 4.83 3.12
N PHE A 99 2.32 4.57 3.44
CA PHE A 99 2.94 3.28 3.14
C PHE A 99 2.23 2.14 3.89
N GLY A 100 1.94 2.31 5.19
CA GLY A 100 1.20 1.33 5.97
C GLY A 100 -0.20 1.05 5.42
N LEU A 101 -0.94 2.10 5.02
CA LEU A 101 -2.23 1.94 4.35
C LEU A 101 -2.12 1.15 3.03
N THR A 102 -1.06 1.37 2.27
CA THR A 102 -0.80 0.61 1.04
C THR A 102 -0.49 -0.85 1.33
N CYS A 103 0.33 -1.13 2.35
CA CYS A 103 0.61 -2.50 2.80
C CYS A 103 -0.65 -3.23 3.25
N LEU A 104 -1.57 -2.55 3.95
CA LEU A 104 -2.87 -3.11 4.34
C LEU A 104 -3.75 -3.42 3.13
N ALA A 105 -3.77 -2.58 2.10
CA ALA A 105 -4.52 -2.83 0.86
C ALA A 105 -3.99 -4.05 0.11
N ILE A 106 -2.67 -4.19 0.00
CA ILE A 106 -1.99 -5.35 -0.59
C ILE A 106 -2.31 -6.61 0.20
N GLY A 107 -2.19 -6.55 1.53
CA GLY A 107 -2.49 -7.68 2.42
C GLY A 107 -3.95 -8.13 2.33
N LEU A 108 -4.89 -7.19 2.25
CA LEU A 108 -6.31 -7.49 2.05
C LEU A 108 -6.56 -8.20 0.71
N PHE A 109 -5.88 -7.76 -0.36
CA PHE A 109 -5.95 -8.40 -1.67
C PHE A 109 -5.45 -9.86 -1.60
N ILE A 110 -4.28 -10.11 -1.02
CA ILE A 110 -3.73 -11.46 -0.86
C ILE A 110 -4.65 -12.33 0.00
N SER A 111 -5.18 -11.78 1.10
CA SER A 111 -6.17 -12.46 1.96
C SER A 111 -7.45 -12.84 1.20
N SER A 112 -7.81 -12.08 0.15
CA SER A 112 -8.98 -12.39 -0.70
C SER A 112 -8.75 -13.59 -1.63
N ILE A 113 -7.52 -13.89 -2.00
CA ILE A 113 -7.18 -14.97 -2.95
C ILE A 113 -7.02 -16.30 -2.22
N THR A 114 -6.49 -16.28 -0.99
CA THR A 114 -6.12 -17.47 -0.23
C THR A 114 -7.22 -17.90 0.77
N GLU A 115 -7.25 -19.18 1.13
CA GLU A 115 -8.14 -19.73 2.18
C GLU A 115 -7.38 -19.97 3.49
N SER A 116 -6.05 -19.97 3.44
CA SER A 116 -5.20 -20.16 4.61
C SER A 116 -4.63 -18.84 5.08
N GLN A 117 -4.86 -18.50 6.34
CA GLN A 117 -4.32 -17.29 6.98
C GLN A 117 -2.79 -17.25 6.92
N ILE A 118 -2.14 -18.41 7.17
CA ILE A 118 -0.68 -18.51 7.17
C ILE A 118 -0.12 -18.23 5.77
N ILE A 119 -0.72 -18.83 4.73
CA ILE A 119 -0.32 -18.57 3.34
C ILE A 119 -0.56 -17.11 2.97
N ALA A 120 -1.67 -16.52 3.41
CA ALA A 120 -1.95 -15.10 3.19
C ALA A 120 -0.86 -14.22 3.82
N ALA A 121 -0.47 -14.49 5.06
CA ALA A 121 0.58 -13.74 5.75
C ALA A 121 1.94 -13.86 5.04
N VAL A 122 2.35 -15.07 4.70
CA VAL A 122 3.65 -15.34 4.05
C VAL A 122 3.71 -14.68 2.66
N LEU A 123 2.66 -14.84 1.85
CA LEU A 123 2.60 -14.24 0.51
C LEU A 123 2.56 -12.71 0.58
N SER A 124 1.79 -12.14 1.52
CA SER A 124 1.74 -10.68 1.71
C SER A 124 3.11 -10.16 2.13
N PHE A 125 3.76 -10.81 3.11
CA PHE A 125 5.11 -10.43 3.53
C PHE A 125 6.11 -10.54 2.39
N ALA A 126 6.11 -11.64 1.65
CA ALA A 126 7.02 -11.84 0.52
C ALA A 126 6.85 -10.75 -0.56
N LEU A 127 5.60 -10.42 -0.92
CA LEU A 127 5.31 -9.39 -1.90
C LEU A 127 5.78 -8.01 -1.44
N LEU A 128 5.50 -7.65 -0.19
CA LEU A 128 5.93 -6.38 0.40
C LEU A 128 7.45 -6.30 0.55
N PHE A 129 8.08 -7.40 0.95
CA PHE A 129 9.53 -7.48 1.10
C PHE A 129 10.26 -7.33 -0.24
N VAL A 130 9.75 -7.95 -1.31
CA VAL A 130 10.27 -7.75 -2.66
C VAL A 130 10.15 -6.28 -3.07
N GLY A 131 9.03 -5.62 -2.81
CA GLY A 131 8.86 -4.19 -3.08
C GLY A 131 9.81 -3.30 -2.27
N TYR A 132 10.09 -3.68 -1.02
CA TYR A 132 11.08 -2.99 -0.17
C TYR A 132 12.52 -3.19 -0.65
N MET A 133 12.87 -4.40 -1.12
CA MET A 133 14.20 -4.71 -1.65
C MET A 133 14.42 -4.24 -3.11
N MET A 134 13.40 -3.66 -3.74
CA MET A 134 13.43 -3.35 -5.16
C MET A 134 14.52 -2.35 -5.54
N SER A 135 14.82 -1.36 -4.69
CA SER A 135 15.92 -0.40 -4.92
C SER A 135 17.28 -1.10 -4.99
N SER A 136 17.51 -2.07 -4.11
CA SER A 136 18.76 -2.87 -4.11
C SER A 136 18.85 -3.75 -5.36
N ILE A 137 17.72 -4.34 -5.79
CA ILE A 137 17.65 -5.19 -6.98
C ILE A 137 17.88 -4.36 -8.26
N THR A 138 17.24 -3.21 -8.37
CA THR A 138 17.41 -2.32 -9.54
C THR A 138 18.79 -1.72 -9.60
N GLY A 139 19.44 -1.43 -8.46
CA GLY A 139 20.83 -1.00 -8.40
C GLY A 139 21.81 -2.02 -8.97
N LEU A 140 21.54 -3.32 -8.83
CA LEU A 140 22.36 -4.38 -9.43
C LEU A 140 22.15 -4.54 -10.94
N ILE A 141 20.95 -4.23 -11.44
CA ILE A 141 20.56 -4.41 -12.86
C ILE A 141 20.75 -3.13 -13.68
N SER A 142 20.92 -1.99 -13.04
CA SER A 142 20.85 -0.62 -13.59
C SER A 142 21.90 -0.26 -14.64
N GLN A 143 22.80 -1.17 -15.03
CA GLN A 143 23.75 -0.90 -16.12
C GLN A 143 23.14 -1.02 -17.53
N THR A 144 21.90 -1.49 -17.65
CA THR A 144 21.20 -1.61 -18.91
C THR A 144 19.83 -0.94 -18.79
N GLY A 145 19.66 0.26 -19.37
CA GLY A 145 18.42 1.05 -19.37
C GLY A 145 17.25 0.38 -20.11
N ASN A 146 16.95 -0.86 -19.81
CA ASN A 146 15.92 -1.70 -20.44
C ASN A 146 14.52 -1.39 -19.88
N LEU A 147 13.49 -1.68 -20.68
CA LEU A 147 12.07 -1.62 -20.28
C LEU A 147 11.81 -2.35 -18.94
N LEU A 148 12.56 -3.39 -18.66
CA LEU A 148 12.48 -4.19 -17.44
C LEU A 148 12.83 -3.35 -16.20
N THR A 149 13.87 -2.52 -16.24
CA THR A 149 14.23 -1.62 -15.14
C THR A 149 13.16 -0.54 -14.89
N LYS A 150 12.50 -0.06 -15.95
CA LYS A 150 11.38 0.91 -15.80
C LYS A 150 10.17 0.30 -15.11
N ILE A 151 9.84 -0.95 -15.43
CA ILE A 151 8.72 -1.69 -14.79
C ILE A 151 9.07 -2.00 -13.33
N LEU A 152 10.30 -2.44 -13.05
CA LEU A 152 10.76 -2.72 -11.69
C LEU A 152 10.79 -1.45 -10.83
N ASN A 153 11.24 -0.33 -11.38
CA ASN A 153 11.23 0.96 -10.69
C ASN A 153 9.80 1.48 -10.39
N ALA A 154 8.80 1.08 -11.18
CA ALA A 154 7.41 1.41 -10.89
C ALA A 154 6.90 0.74 -9.59
N TYR A 155 7.51 -0.38 -9.17
CA TYR A 155 7.17 -1.09 -7.93
C TYR A 155 8.15 -0.81 -6.78
N ASN A 156 9.01 0.20 -6.93
CA ASN A 156 9.98 0.58 -5.92
C ASN A 156 9.34 1.49 -4.86
N PHE A 157 9.09 0.93 -3.68
CA PHE A 157 8.52 1.68 -2.55
C PHE A 157 9.56 2.56 -1.87
N THR A 158 10.81 2.12 -1.83
CA THR A 158 11.88 2.73 -1.04
C THR A 158 12.24 4.11 -1.56
N ASP A 159 12.48 4.27 -2.85
CA ASP A 159 12.85 5.57 -3.44
C ASP A 159 11.76 6.63 -3.24
N ARG A 160 10.47 6.20 -3.22
CA ARG A 160 9.34 7.09 -2.98
C ARG A 160 9.18 7.46 -1.51
N LEU A 161 9.56 6.56 -0.61
CA LEU A 161 9.56 6.82 0.84
C LEU A 161 10.72 7.71 1.24
N ASP A 162 11.92 7.44 0.73
CA ASP A 162 13.14 8.17 1.10
C ASP A 162 13.00 9.66 0.82
N ALA A 163 12.44 10.03 -0.34
CA ALA A 163 12.16 11.44 -0.67
C ALA A 163 11.25 12.13 0.36
N MET A 164 10.25 11.41 0.90
CA MET A 164 9.34 11.97 1.91
C MET A 164 9.94 11.94 3.31
N VAL A 165 10.78 10.97 3.63
CA VAL A 165 11.49 10.85 4.91
C VAL A 165 12.56 11.95 5.06
N GLU A 166 13.16 12.39 3.95
CA GLU A 166 14.10 13.52 3.88
C GLU A 166 13.43 14.90 4.07
N GLY A 167 12.11 14.92 4.32
CA GLY A 167 11.38 16.16 4.64
C GLY A 167 10.77 16.88 3.43
N THR A 168 10.92 16.36 2.22
CA THR A 168 10.26 16.93 1.04
C THR A 168 8.88 16.33 0.84
N LEU A 169 7.83 17.13 0.94
CA LEU A 169 6.46 16.69 0.69
C LEU A 169 6.25 16.58 -0.82
N ASN A 170 6.54 15.40 -1.38
CA ASN A 170 6.43 15.16 -2.81
C ASN A 170 5.03 14.63 -3.17
N LEU A 171 4.26 15.45 -3.88
CA LEU A 171 2.91 15.09 -4.32
C LEU A 171 2.89 13.84 -5.20
N LYS A 172 3.97 13.57 -5.97
CA LYS A 172 4.13 12.36 -6.78
C LYS A 172 4.08 11.10 -5.92
N SER A 173 4.78 11.11 -4.77
CA SER A 173 4.82 9.98 -3.85
C SER A 173 3.46 9.73 -3.18
N VAL A 174 2.76 10.78 -2.78
CA VAL A 174 1.41 10.68 -2.20
C VAL A 174 0.43 10.06 -3.22
N LEU A 175 0.42 10.58 -4.45
CA LEU A 175 -0.44 10.08 -5.52
C LEU A 175 -0.11 8.62 -5.87
N TYR A 176 1.17 8.25 -5.85
CA TYR A 176 1.60 6.87 -6.08
C TYR A 176 0.98 5.92 -5.05
N PHE A 177 1.10 6.21 -3.74
CA PHE A 177 0.53 5.37 -2.70
C PHE A 177 -1.00 5.31 -2.76
N VAL A 178 -1.67 6.45 -2.97
CA VAL A 178 -3.14 6.49 -3.14
C VAL A 178 -3.59 5.66 -4.34
N THR A 179 -2.89 5.75 -5.46
CA THR A 179 -3.19 4.96 -6.67
C THR A 179 -3.05 3.47 -6.39
N LEU A 180 -1.98 3.04 -5.69
CA LEU A 180 -1.80 1.64 -5.31
C LEU A 180 -2.93 1.14 -4.41
N ILE A 181 -3.33 1.92 -3.41
CA ILE A 181 -4.46 1.56 -2.53
C ILE A 181 -5.73 1.32 -3.36
N VAL A 182 -6.08 2.25 -4.25
CA VAL A 182 -7.28 2.15 -5.09
C VAL A 182 -7.20 0.92 -5.99
N VAL A 183 -6.06 0.66 -6.64
CA VAL A 183 -5.86 -0.50 -7.52
C VAL A 183 -6.03 -1.81 -6.75
N PHE A 184 -5.38 -1.96 -5.59
CA PHE A 184 -5.46 -3.21 -4.84
C PHE A 184 -6.84 -3.43 -4.21
N LEU A 185 -7.53 -2.38 -3.77
CA LEU A 185 -8.93 -2.48 -3.33
C LEU A 185 -9.86 -2.88 -4.49
N PHE A 186 -9.66 -2.30 -5.67
CA PHE A 186 -10.41 -2.68 -6.86
C PHE A 186 -10.17 -4.14 -7.24
N LEU A 187 -8.91 -4.61 -7.24
CA LEU A 187 -8.57 -6.01 -7.49
C LEU A 187 -9.21 -6.95 -6.47
N THR A 188 -9.27 -6.53 -5.20
CA THR A 188 -9.95 -7.28 -4.13
C THR A 188 -11.44 -7.42 -4.45
N VAL A 189 -12.11 -6.35 -4.83
CA VAL A 189 -13.52 -6.36 -5.22
C VAL A 189 -13.74 -7.30 -6.41
N GLN A 190 -12.91 -7.21 -7.45
CA GLN A 190 -13.01 -8.08 -8.64
C GLN A 190 -12.80 -9.56 -8.30
N THR A 191 -11.86 -9.86 -7.42
CA THR A 191 -11.60 -11.24 -6.96
C THR A 191 -12.81 -11.84 -6.26
N ILE A 192 -13.49 -11.06 -5.42
CA ILE A 192 -14.70 -11.51 -4.71
C ILE A 192 -15.88 -11.61 -5.69
N GLN A 193 -16.05 -10.64 -6.60
CA GLN A 193 -17.12 -10.64 -7.60
C GLN A 193 -17.03 -11.86 -8.52
N LYS A 194 -15.82 -12.22 -8.97
CA LYS A 194 -15.61 -13.40 -9.82
C LYS A 194 -16.16 -14.68 -9.19
N ARG A 195 -16.11 -14.80 -7.87
CA ARG A 195 -16.66 -15.96 -7.15
C ARG A 195 -18.17 -15.95 -7.06
N ARG A 196 -18.79 -14.76 -6.91
CA ARG A 196 -20.25 -14.62 -6.86
C ARG A 196 -20.92 -15.12 -8.15
N TYR A 197 -20.22 -15.04 -9.29
CA TYR A 197 -20.76 -15.38 -10.61
C TYR A 197 -20.35 -16.76 -11.14
N GLN A 198 -19.63 -17.58 -10.40
CA GLN A 198 -19.09 -18.86 -10.84
C GLN A 198 -20.16 -19.95 -11.16
N VAL A 199 -21.44 -19.66 -11.04
CA VAL A 199 -22.56 -20.64 -11.13
C VAL A 199 -23.35 -20.58 -12.45
N SER A 200 -23.01 -19.74 -13.45
CA SER A 200 -23.78 -19.61 -14.68
C SER A 200 -22.95 -19.53 -15.95
N VAL A 201 -23.46 -20.10 -17.05
CA VAL A 201 -22.85 -20.11 -18.40
C VAL A 201 -22.60 -18.70 -19.00
N LYS A 202 -23.20 -17.66 -18.43
CA LYS A 202 -22.88 -16.25 -18.74
C LYS A 202 -21.51 -15.81 -18.21
N THR A 203 -20.80 -16.67 -17.52
CA THR A 203 -19.53 -16.42 -16.80
C THR A 203 -18.38 -16.09 -17.75
N LEU A 204 -18.40 -16.58 -19.00
CA LEU A 204 -17.31 -16.31 -19.96
C LEU A 204 -17.28 -14.83 -20.37
N GLN A 205 -18.46 -14.23 -20.61
CA GLN A 205 -18.56 -12.80 -20.93
C GLN A 205 -18.22 -11.92 -19.73
N ILE A 206 -18.71 -12.27 -18.53
CA ILE A 206 -18.41 -11.53 -17.30
C ILE A 206 -16.91 -11.64 -16.95
N GLY A 207 -16.28 -12.80 -17.18
CA GLY A 207 -14.84 -12.99 -17.02
C GLY A 207 -14.03 -12.08 -17.94
N ALA A 208 -14.44 -11.93 -19.20
CA ALA A 208 -13.79 -11.03 -20.16
C ALA A 208 -14.00 -9.56 -19.77
N TYR A 209 -15.18 -9.16 -19.31
CA TYR A 209 -15.43 -7.80 -18.81
C TYR A 209 -14.61 -7.48 -17.56
N SER A 210 -14.52 -8.41 -16.59
CA SER A 210 -13.74 -8.19 -15.38
C SER A 210 -12.23 -8.09 -15.67
N SER A 211 -11.69 -8.93 -16.55
CA SER A 211 -10.28 -8.85 -16.97
C SER A 211 -9.98 -7.57 -17.75
N GLY A 212 -10.89 -7.14 -18.62
CA GLY A 212 -10.79 -5.87 -19.34
C GLY A 212 -10.82 -4.67 -18.40
N MET A 213 -11.71 -4.66 -17.41
CA MET A 213 -11.74 -3.60 -16.38
C MET A 213 -10.48 -3.57 -15.52
N ILE A 214 -9.95 -4.73 -15.12
CA ILE A 214 -8.68 -4.82 -14.39
C ILE A 214 -7.55 -4.22 -15.22
N ALA A 215 -7.42 -4.64 -16.49
CA ALA A 215 -6.39 -4.12 -17.38
C ALA A 215 -6.52 -2.60 -17.57
N LEU A 216 -7.74 -2.08 -17.71
CA LEU A 216 -8.01 -0.66 -17.87
C LEU A 216 -7.65 0.14 -16.62
N VAL A 217 -8.03 -0.33 -15.42
CA VAL A 217 -7.70 0.34 -14.16
C VAL A 217 -6.20 0.34 -13.91
N VAL A 218 -5.52 -0.78 -14.16
CA VAL A 218 -4.06 -0.86 -14.05
C VAL A 218 -3.37 0.06 -15.08
N ALA A 219 -3.86 0.09 -16.33
CA ALA A 219 -3.34 0.99 -17.35
C ALA A 219 -3.51 2.46 -16.98
N ILE A 220 -4.68 2.86 -16.46
CA ILE A 220 -4.93 4.23 -15.97
C ILE A 220 -4.00 4.55 -14.81
N ALA A 221 -3.82 3.65 -13.86
CA ALA A 221 -2.94 3.83 -12.71
C ALA A 221 -1.48 4.03 -13.15
N VAL A 222 -0.99 3.21 -14.08
CA VAL A 222 0.35 3.33 -14.66
C VAL A 222 0.47 4.65 -15.43
N PHE A 223 -0.51 5.00 -16.25
CA PHE A 223 -0.50 6.25 -17.02
C PHE A 223 -0.49 7.49 -16.12
N LEU A 224 -1.32 7.52 -15.07
CA LEU A 224 -1.32 8.61 -14.09
C LEU A 224 0.03 8.72 -13.38
N ASN A 225 0.60 7.60 -12.91
CA ASN A 225 1.92 7.60 -12.28
C ASN A 225 3.02 8.08 -13.21
N LEU A 226 3.04 7.63 -14.47
CA LEU A 226 4.01 8.09 -15.47
C LEU A 226 3.80 9.56 -15.83
N GLY A 227 2.54 10.01 -15.97
CA GLY A 227 2.21 11.41 -16.25
C GLY A 227 2.69 12.34 -15.13
N PHE A 228 2.41 11.99 -13.88
CA PHE A 228 2.88 12.77 -12.72
C PHE A 228 4.39 12.70 -12.53
N SER A 229 5.04 11.58 -12.85
CA SER A 229 6.51 11.49 -12.78
C SER A 229 7.22 12.37 -13.80
N ALA A 230 6.55 12.75 -14.88
CA ALA A 230 7.09 13.62 -15.92
C ALA A 230 6.94 15.13 -15.59
N LEU A 231 6.18 15.48 -14.55
CA LEU A 231 6.05 16.89 -14.14
C LEU A 231 7.36 17.41 -13.52
N PRO A 232 7.74 18.66 -13.79
CA PRO A 232 8.89 19.30 -13.14
C PRO A 232 8.72 19.35 -11.62
N ASP A 233 9.80 19.13 -10.87
CA ASP A 233 9.79 19.01 -9.42
C ASP A 233 9.28 20.28 -8.73
N ARG A 234 9.54 21.47 -9.31
CA ARG A 234 9.04 22.77 -8.82
C ARG A 234 7.52 22.87 -8.63
N TYR A 235 6.74 21.99 -9.25
CA TYR A 235 5.28 21.94 -9.10
C TYR A 235 4.79 20.83 -8.16
N THR A 236 5.68 19.95 -7.73
CA THR A 236 5.32 18.74 -6.98
C THR A 236 5.99 18.63 -5.63
N GLU A 237 7.05 19.42 -5.39
CA GLU A 237 7.77 19.46 -4.12
C GLU A 237 7.38 20.69 -3.32
N ILE A 238 7.08 20.48 -2.06
CA ILE A 238 6.83 21.54 -1.08
C ILE A 238 7.90 21.35 0.01
N ASP A 239 8.81 22.31 0.12
CA ASP A 239 9.77 22.37 1.23
C ASP A 239 8.99 22.69 2.50
N VAL A 240 9.14 21.84 3.55
CA VAL A 240 8.39 21.92 4.80
C VAL A 240 9.30 22.26 5.98
#